data_9618696fe847728cc66cdb33e0de7f66
#
_entry.id   9618696fe847728cc66cdb33e0de7f66
#
_cell.length_a   1.000
_cell.length_b   1.000
_cell.length_c   1.000
_cell.angle_alpha   90.00
_cell.angle_beta   90.00
_cell.angle_gamma   90.00
#
_symmetry.space_group_name_H-M   'P 1'
#
loop_
_entity.id
_entity.type
_entity.pdbx_description
1 polymer ?
#
loop_
_entity_poly.entity_id
_entity_poly.type
_entity_poly.pdbx_seq_one_letter_code
_entity_poly.pdbx_strand_id
1 'polypeptide(L)'
;MSSTFTDAPDLPLPSSYGDPERTGLGANDLFEGISEHLFFTLGRRVDNASPHDFYLALSYAVRDRLTSRQLASQDALRAHERPRAVAYLSAEFLIGPQLGNNLLMLGIQAEAATALQRFGIQDIEQILALEEEPGLGNGGLG
;
A
#
# COMPACT_ATOMS: atom_id res chain seq x y z
N MET A 1 -36.28 -10.82 4.84
CA MET A 1 -35.63 -11.35 3.61
C MET A 1 -34.14 -11.30 3.83
N SER A 2 -33.57 -12.41 4.28
CA SER A 2 -32.12 -12.53 4.56
C SER A 2 -31.45 -12.95 3.25
N SER A 3 -30.78 -12.04 2.60
CA SER A 3 -29.91 -12.33 1.46
C SER A 3 -28.61 -12.88 2.00
N THR A 4 -28.48 -14.19 2.01
CA THR A 4 -27.22 -14.88 2.29
C THR A 4 -26.29 -14.73 1.08
N PHE A 5 -25.31 -13.86 1.19
CA PHE A 5 -24.11 -13.83 0.33
C PHE A 5 -23.20 -15.05 0.65
N THR A 6 -23.73 -16.27 0.52
CA THR A 6 -23.02 -17.47 1.00
C THR A 6 -22.55 -18.39 -0.12
N ASP A 7 -22.51 -17.94 -1.37
CA ASP A 7 -21.97 -18.74 -2.48
C ASP A 7 -21.07 -17.91 -3.40
N ALA A 8 -20.03 -17.28 -2.82
CA ALA A 8 -18.89 -16.98 -3.66
C ALA A 8 -18.20 -18.32 -3.98
N PRO A 9 -18.03 -18.68 -5.26
CA PRO A 9 -17.32 -19.90 -5.60
C PRO A 9 -15.94 -19.89 -4.94
N ASP A 10 -15.52 -21.03 -4.43
CA ASP A 10 -14.16 -21.24 -3.90
C ASP A 10 -13.17 -21.14 -5.08
N LEU A 11 -12.96 -19.91 -5.54
CA LEU A 11 -12.02 -19.60 -6.60
C LEU A 11 -10.62 -19.73 -6.02
N PRO A 12 -9.75 -20.56 -6.61
CA PRO A 12 -8.38 -20.66 -6.16
C PRO A 12 -7.74 -19.26 -6.25
N LEU A 13 -7.26 -18.76 -5.13
CA LEU A 13 -6.52 -17.52 -5.10
C LEU A 13 -5.26 -17.67 -5.97
N PRO A 14 -4.87 -16.65 -6.73
CA PRO A 14 -3.61 -16.68 -7.45
C PRO A 14 -2.45 -17.01 -6.51
N SER A 15 -1.51 -17.82 -6.95
CA SER A 15 -0.33 -18.20 -6.16
C SER A 15 0.52 -17.01 -5.69
N SER A 16 0.32 -15.84 -6.29
CA SER A 16 0.94 -14.57 -5.91
C SER A 16 0.33 -13.92 -4.65
N TYR A 17 -0.75 -14.47 -4.10
CA TYR A 17 -1.26 -14.03 -2.80
C TYR A 17 -0.30 -14.49 -1.71
N GLY A 18 0.57 -13.56 -1.27
CA GLY A 18 1.58 -13.85 -0.28
C GLY A 18 2.92 -14.26 -0.88
N ASP A 19 3.19 -13.92 -2.16
CA ASP A 19 4.52 -14.03 -2.74
C ASP A 19 5.52 -13.28 -1.85
N PRO A 20 6.47 -13.98 -1.19
CA PRO A 20 7.43 -13.36 -0.30
C PRO A 20 8.27 -12.27 -0.97
N GLU A 21 8.58 -12.42 -2.27
CA GLU A 21 9.33 -11.45 -3.04
C GLU A 21 8.56 -10.13 -3.16
N ARG A 22 7.26 -10.21 -3.43
CA ARG A 22 6.40 -9.02 -3.59
C ARG A 22 5.99 -8.37 -2.28
N THR A 23 5.84 -9.14 -1.20
CA THR A 23 5.36 -8.68 0.11
C THR A 23 6.44 -8.67 1.18
N GLY A 24 7.66 -9.06 0.84
CA GLY A 24 8.83 -9.03 1.72
C GLY A 24 9.12 -7.62 2.24
N LEU A 25 9.67 -7.53 3.44
CA LEU A 25 9.89 -6.27 4.15
C LEU A 25 11.34 -5.79 4.07
N GLY A 26 12.22 -6.53 3.40
CA GLY A 26 13.63 -6.18 3.25
C GLY A 26 13.88 -5.09 2.20
N ALA A 27 15.04 -4.45 2.28
CA ALA A 27 15.43 -3.41 1.31
C ALA A 27 15.52 -3.95 -0.13
N ASN A 28 15.89 -5.23 -0.32
CA ASN A 28 15.92 -5.86 -1.64
C ASN A 28 14.50 -6.05 -2.18
N ASP A 29 13.57 -6.53 -1.36
CA ASP A 29 12.18 -6.76 -1.76
C ASP A 29 11.49 -5.44 -2.11
N LEU A 30 11.82 -4.36 -1.39
CA LEU A 30 11.32 -3.02 -1.70
C LEU A 30 11.93 -2.47 -2.98
N PHE A 31 13.22 -2.67 -3.21
CA PHE A 31 13.88 -2.24 -4.44
C PHE A 31 13.28 -2.92 -5.67
N GLU A 32 13.08 -4.24 -5.62
CA GLU A 32 12.42 -4.99 -6.70
C GLU A 32 10.97 -4.52 -6.90
N GLY A 33 10.20 -4.39 -5.82
CA GLY A 33 8.82 -3.91 -5.90
C GLY A 33 8.71 -2.50 -6.50
N ILE A 34 9.59 -1.56 -6.13
CA ILE A 34 9.65 -0.23 -6.73
C ILE A 34 10.00 -0.33 -8.23
N SER A 35 11.00 -1.16 -8.58
CA SER A 35 11.41 -1.39 -9.97
C SER A 35 10.26 -1.94 -10.82
N GLU A 36 9.55 -2.95 -10.31
CA GLU A 36 8.38 -3.55 -10.96
C GLU A 36 7.25 -2.53 -11.18
N HIS A 37 6.94 -1.74 -10.15
CA HIS A 37 5.90 -0.72 -10.28
C HIS A 37 6.29 0.41 -11.22
N LEU A 38 7.56 0.84 -11.24
CA LEU A 38 8.03 1.78 -12.26
C LEU A 38 7.78 1.23 -13.66
N PHE A 39 8.18 -0.02 -13.91
CA PHE A 39 8.12 -0.59 -15.24
C PHE A 39 6.70 -1.02 -15.65
N PHE A 40 6.07 -1.88 -14.87
CA PHE A 40 4.80 -2.52 -15.25
C PHE A 40 3.57 -1.68 -14.93
N THR A 41 3.61 -0.88 -13.86
CA THR A 41 2.44 -0.08 -13.45
C THR A 41 2.48 1.31 -14.07
N LEU A 42 3.65 1.97 -14.06
CA LEU A 42 3.79 3.35 -14.53
C LEU A 42 4.35 3.45 -15.95
N GLY A 43 4.85 2.35 -16.53
CA GLY A 43 5.46 2.36 -17.87
C GLY A 43 6.72 3.23 -17.93
N ARG A 44 7.47 3.30 -16.84
CA ARG A 44 8.69 4.10 -16.71
C ARG A 44 9.91 3.21 -16.56
N ARG A 45 11.02 3.68 -17.13
CA ARG A 45 12.34 3.11 -16.86
C ARG A 45 13.02 3.97 -15.79
N VAL A 46 13.91 3.37 -15.03
CA VAL A 46 14.65 4.07 -13.95
C VAL A 46 15.39 5.31 -14.47
N ASP A 47 15.93 5.24 -15.69
CA ASP A 47 16.70 6.31 -16.33
C ASP A 47 15.86 7.52 -16.75
N ASN A 48 14.53 7.38 -16.84
CA ASN A 48 13.62 8.47 -17.24
C ASN A 48 12.50 8.73 -16.22
N ALA A 49 12.54 8.08 -15.06
CA ALA A 49 11.57 8.27 -14.01
C ALA A 49 11.77 9.60 -13.28
N SER A 50 10.70 10.34 -13.07
CA SER A 50 10.68 11.55 -12.25
C SER A 50 10.62 11.21 -10.75
N PRO A 51 10.92 12.16 -9.85
CA PRO A 51 10.70 11.97 -8.41
C PRO A 51 9.26 11.55 -8.08
N HIS A 52 8.28 12.07 -8.79
CA HIS A 52 6.87 11.71 -8.61
C HIS A 52 6.59 10.26 -9.05
N ASP A 53 7.24 9.77 -10.10
CA ASP A 53 7.13 8.35 -10.51
C ASP A 53 7.68 7.43 -9.41
N PHE A 54 8.79 7.82 -8.75
CA PHE A 54 9.32 7.08 -7.59
C PHE A 54 8.39 7.12 -6.38
N TYR A 55 7.76 8.28 -6.11
CA TYR A 55 6.74 8.38 -5.07
C TYR A 55 5.58 7.41 -5.33
N LEU A 56 5.05 7.38 -6.54
CA LEU A 56 3.96 6.46 -6.91
C LEU A 56 4.40 4.99 -6.83
N ALA A 57 5.59 4.66 -7.34
CA ALA A 57 6.10 3.29 -7.31
C ALA A 57 6.32 2.79 -5.88
N LEU A 58 6.90 3.61 -5.00
CA LEU A 58 7.02 3.31 -3.57
C LEU A 58 5.65 3.14 -2.92
N SER A 59 4.70 4.02 -3.23
CA SER A 59 3.33 3.94 -2.70
C SER A 59 2.64 2.65 -3.10
N TYR A 60 2.80 2.20 -4.34
CA TYR A 60 2.27 0.91 -4.80
C TYR A 60 2.96 -0.27 -4.12
N ALA A 61 4.28 -0.23 -3.96
CA ALA A 61 5.01 -1.28 -3.26
C ALA A 61 4.59 -1.39 -1.78
N VAL A 62 4.33 -0.26 -1.12
CA VAL A 62 3.79 -0.22 0.26
C VAL A 62 2.35 -0.74 0.28
N ARG A 63 1.51 -0.33 -0.68
CA ARG A 63 0.12 -0.80 -0.79
C ARG A 63 0.04 -2.33 -0.91
N ASP A 64 0.92 -2.95 -1.67
CA ASP A 64 0.91 -4.41 -1.84
C ASP A 64 1.11 -5.13 -0.50
N ARG A 65 2.00 -4.61 0.36
CA ARG A 65 2.23 -5.12 1.72
C ARG A 65 1.03 -4.90 2.64
N LEU A 66 0.42 -3.72 2.56
CA LEU A 66 -0.80 -3.41 3.31
C LEU A 66 -1.96 -4.31 2.87
N THR A 67 -2.12 -4.52 1.56
CA THR A 67 -3.16 -5.39 0.99
C THR A 67 -3.01 -6.83 1.47
N SER A 68 -1.79 -7.37 1.46
CA SER A 68 -1.50 -8.70 1.99
C SER A 68 -1.91 -8.83 3.46
N ARG A 69 -1.54 -7.87 4.31
CA ARG A 69 -1.94 -7.85 5.73
C ARG A 69 -3.44 -7.68 5.92
N GLN A 70 -4.07 -6.85 5.09
CA GLN A 70 -5.52 -6.65 5.13
C GLN A 70 -6.27 -7.94 4.84
N LEU A 71 -5.88 -8.67 3.80
CA LEU A 71 -6.50 -9.94 3.42
C LEU A 71 -6.34 -10.98 4.54
N ALA A 72 -5.14 -11.11 5.10
CA ALA A 72 -4.90 -12.01 6.24
C ALA A 72 -5.78 -11.64 7.45
N SER A 73 -5.95 -10.35 7.73
CA SER A 73 -6.83 -9.87 8.80
C SER A 73 -8.30 -10.16 8.52
N GLN A 74 -8.73 -10.03 7.26
CA GLN A 74 -10.10 -10.36 6.86
C GLN A 74 -10.38 -11.86 7.01
N ASP A 75 -9.42 -12.72 6.65
CA ASP A 75 -9.55 -14.16 6.81
C ASP A 75 -9.61 -14.56 8.29
N ALA A 76 -8.77 -13.97 9.12
CA ALA A 76 -8.84 -14.16 10.57
C ALA A 76 -10.18 -13.71 11.16
N LEU A 77 -10.74 -12.60 10.67
CA LEU A 77 -12.06 -12.11 11.09
C LEU A 77 -13.19 -13.05 10.67
N ARG A 78 -13.12 -13.58 9.43
CA ARG A 78 -14.11 -14.56 8.93
C ARG A 78 -14.09 -15.88 9.70
N ALA A 79 -12.91 -16.30 10.15
CA ALA A 79 -12.74 -17.51 10.97
C ALA A 79 -13.25 -17.34 12.41
N HIS A 80 -13.53 -16.11 12.85
CA HIS A 80 -14.02 -15.86 14.21
C HIS A 80 -15.52 -16.13 14.31
N GLU A 81 -15.97 -16.91 15.32
CA GLU A 81 -17.37 -17.30 15.48
C GLU A 81 -18.35 -16.12 15.63
N ARG A 82 -17.91 -15.02 16.21
CA ARG A 82 -18.74 -13.82 16.48
C ARG A 82 -17.95 -12.54 16.21
N PRO A 83 -17.66 -12.21 14.94
CA PRO A 83 -16.94 -10.99 14.63
C PRO A 83 -17.82 -9.77 14.97
N ARG A 84 -17.19 -8.75 15.56
CA ARG A 84 -17.83 -7.45 15.76
C ARG A 84 -17.21 -6.46 14.78
N ALA A 85 -18.04 -5.82 13.97
CA ALA A 85 -17.63 -4.79 13.05
C ALA A 85 -18.28 -3.46 13.45
N VAL A 86 -17.50 -2.39 13.39
CA VAL A 86 -18.00 -1.01 13.54
C VAL A 86 -17.80 -0.31 12.21
N ALA A 87 -18.88 0.23 11.66
CA ALA A 87 -18.83 1.06 10.47
C ALA A 87 -18.93 2.54 10.88
N TYR A 88 -17.91 3.32 10.52
CA TYR A 88 -17.92 4.76 10.66
C TYR A 88 -18.23 5.40 9.31
N LEU A 89 -19.34 6.10 9.23
CA LEU A 89 -19.79 6.78 8.02
C LEU A 89 -19.65 8.28 8.20
N SER A 90 -18.95 8.92 7.29
CA SER A 90 -18.84 10.37 7.24
C SER A 90 -18.85 10.85 5.80
N ALA A 91 -19.36 12.06 5.58
CA ALA A 91 -19.25 12.76 4.30
C ALA A 91 -17.93 13.54 4.18
N GLU A 92 -17.17 13.63 5.27
CA GLU A 92 -15.94 14.43 5.33
C GLU A 92 -14.84 13.67 6.08
N PHE A 93 -13.69 13.53 5.43
CA PHE A 93 -12.48 12.96 6.01
C PHE A 93 -11.28 13.81 5.65
N LEU A 94 -10.49 14.20 6.64
CA LEU A 94 -9.16 14.76 6.47
C LEU A 94 -8.16 13.76 7.03
N ILE A 95 -7.55 12.99 6.14
CA ILE A 95 -6.70 11.86 6.51
C ILE A 95 -5.23 12.30 6.68
N GLY A 96 -4.82 13.31 5.92
CA GLY A 96 -3.42 13.74 5.83
C GLY A 96 -2.53 12.75 5.07
N PRO A 97 -1.24 13.09 4.89
CA PRO A 97 -0.28 12.22 4.25
C PRO A 97 -0.11 10.91 5.01
N GLN A 98 -0.10 9.78 4.32
CA GLN A 98 -0.11 8.45 4.93
C GLN A 98 1.11 7.59 4.60
N LEU A 99 1.85 7.91 3.52
CA LEU A 99 2.96 7.05 3.09
C LEU A 99 4.01 6.90 4.19
N GLY A 100 4.48 8.01 4.77
CA GLY A 100 5.45 7.97 5.86
C GLY A 100 4.92 7.23 7.09
N ASN A 101 3.66 7.47 7.48
CA ASN A 101 3.02 6.75 8.57
C ASN A 101 2.93 5.23 8.28
N ASN A 102 2.59 4.84 7.06
CA ASN A 102 2.50 3.44 6.67
C ASN A 102 3.87 2.75 6.69
N LEU A 103 4.93 3.42 6.24
CA LEU A 103 6.31 2.91 6.35
C LEU A 103 6.70 2.66 7.81
N LEU A 104 6.38 3.60 8.69
CA LEU A 104 6.63 3.48 10.14
C LEU A 104 5.85 2.31 10.75
N MET A 105 4.55 2.22 10.46
CA MET A 105 3.68 1.17 11.01
C MET A 105 3.99 -0.22 10.48
N LEU A 106 4.54 -0.31 9.27
CA LEU A 106 5.06 -1.56 8.71
C LEU A 106 6.45 -1.90 9.26
N GLY A 107 7.15 -0.93 9.86
CA GLY A 107 8.52 -1.08 10.36
C GLY A 107 9.57 -1.18 9.26
N ILE A 108 9.34 -0.53 8.10
CA ILE A 108 10.19 -0.63 6.90
C ILE A 108 10.73 0.72 6.40
N GLN A 109 10.73 1.74 7.24
CA GLN A 109 11.19 3.07 6.82
C GLN A 109 12.67 3.08 6.46
N ALA A 110 13.51 2.40 7.23
CA ALA A 110 14.95 2.29 6.97
C ALA A 110 15.24 1.47 5.69
N GLU A 111 14.49 0.40 5.48
CA GLU A 111 14.58 -0.46 4.30
C GLU A 111 14.13 0.30 3.04
N ALA A 112 13.08 1.09 3.13
CA ALA A 112 12.61 1.93 2.03
C ALA A 112 13.64 3.02 1.68
N ALA A 113 14.24 3.67 2.67
CA ALA A 113 15.32 4.62 2.44
C ALA A 113 16.52 3.95 1.74
N THR A 114 16.91 2.75 2.20
CA THR A 114 17.99 1.97 1.60
C THR A 114 17.67 1.57 0.16
N ALA A 115 16.43 1.17 -0.12
CA ALA A 115 16.00 0.84 -1.47
C ALA A 115 16.05 2.06 -2.40
N LEU A 116 15.58 3.23 -1.94
CA LEU A 116 15.62 4.48 -2.71
C LEU A 116 17.05 4.97 -2.98
N GLN A 117 17.98 4.78 -2.04
CA GLN A 117 19.38 5.12 -2.23
C GLN A 117 20.01 4.36 -3.40
N ARG A 118 19.58 3.13 -3.67
CA ARG A 118 20.06 2.35 -4.84
C ARG A 118 19.61 2.96 -6.17
N PHE A 119 18.54 3.75 -6.18
CA PHE A 119 18.12 4.55 -7.33
C PHE A 119 18.76 5.95 -7.38
N GLY A 120 19.65 6.26 -6.42
CA GLY A 120 20.31 7.56 -6.33
C GLY A 120 19.55 8.61 -5.51
N ILE A 121 18.42 8.26 -4.90
CA ILE A 121 17.62 9.13 -4.05
C ILE A 121 18.14 9.00 -2.62
N GLN A 122 18.92 10.02 -2.18
CA GLN A 122 19.63 9.97 -0.89
C GLN A 122 18.75 10.26 0.32
N ASP A 123 17.68 11.02 0.13
CA ASP A 123 16.79 11.48 1.20
C ASP A 123 15.35 11.08 0.88
N ILE A 124 14.81 10.16 1.67
CA ILE A 124 13.43 9.67 1.54
C ILE A 124 12.41 10.79 1.75
N GLU A 125 12.73 11.82 2.56
CA GLU A 125 11.80 12.92 2.82
C GLU A 125 11.47 13.71 1.55
N GLN A 126 12.38 13.73 0.57
CA GLN A 126 12.12 14.35 -0.74
C GLN A 126 10.98 13.63 -1.50
N ILE A 127 10.85 12.33 -1.29
CA ILE A 127 9.78 11.51 -1.90
C ILE A 127 8.50 11.63 -1.08
N LEU A 128 8.59 11.58 0.25
CA LEU A 128 7.42 11.72 1.12
C LEU A 128 6.76 13.09 1.00
N ALA A 129 7.53 14.14 0.77
CA ALA A 129 7.03 15.49 0.56
C ALA A 129 6.21 15.68 -0.75
N LEU A 130 6.23 14.69 -1.66
CA LEU A 130 5.44 14.71 -2.89
C LEU A 130 4.01 14.21 -2.68
N GLU A 131 3.70 13.65 -1.50
CA GLU A 131 2.35 13.20 -1.18
C GLU A 131 1.41 14.41 -1.03
N GLU A 132 0.37 14.45 -1.87
CA GLU A 132 -0.69 15.42 -1.73
C GLU A 132 -1.56 15.06 -0.52
N GLU A 133 -2.03 16.05 0.22
CA GLU A 133 -2.89 15.82 1.38
C GLU A 133 -4.25 15.28 0.93
N PRO A 134 -4.58 14.00 1.22
CA PRO A 134 -5.86 13.43 0.84
C PRO A 134 -6.95 13.94 1.77
N GLY A 135 -7.99 14.49 1.18
CA GLY A 135 -9.19 14.94 1.88
C GLY A 135 -10.45 14.59 1.09
N LEU A 136 -11.52 14.33 1.79
CA LEU A 136 -12.85 14.18 1.24
C LEU A 136 -13.78 15.10 2.02
N GLY A 137 -14.50 15.98 1.33
CA GLY A 137 -15.46 16.86 1.97
C GLY A 137 -16.12 17.78 0.96
N ASN A 138 -17.34 18.22 1.30
CA ASN A 138 -18.12 19.17 0.50
C ASN A 138 -18.44 20.47 1.25
N GLY A 139 -17.94 20.62 2.45
CA GLY A 139 -18.20 21.74 3.35
C GLY A 139 -16.92 22.34 3.91
N GLY A 140 -16.72 22.26 5.22
CA GLY A 140 -15.61 22.87 5.92
C GLY A 140 -14.22 22.33 5.55
N LEU A 141 -14.12 21.09 5.08
CA LEU A 141 -12.87 20.50 4.60
C LEU A 141 -12.59 20.78 3.11
N GLY A 142 -13.61 21.12 2.36
CA GLY A 142 -13.45 21.54 0.96
C GLY A 142 -13.18 23.02 0.86
#